data_9fb573e7e8b57d0ca12039574a196e7a
#
_entry.id   9fb573e7e8b57d0ca12039574a196e7a
#
_cell.length_a   1.000
_cell.length_b   1.000
_cell.length_c   1.000
_cell.angle_alpha   90.00
_cell.angle_beta   90.00
_cell.angle_gamma   90.00
#
_symmetry.space_group_name_H-M   'P 1'
#
loop_
_entity.id
_entity.type
_entity.pdbx_description
1 polymer ?
#
loop_
_entity_poly.entity_id
_entity_poly.type
_entity_poly.pdbx_seq_one_letter_code
_entity_poly.pdbx_strand_id
1 'polypeptide(L)'
;MSTQAEFAGLVAIVTGGASGIGAAIARRLHVGGAQVAVLDLAPEGADPAHAAFAADVSDRASVDAAVTAVAERFGRIDIVINNAGIGSIGNIAANGDDEWARVLSINVTGIARVTAAALPWLRRSPAAAVVNTSSIAATAGLPERALYTASKGAVLSLTRAMAADHLREGIRVNAVNPGT
;
A
#
# COMPACT_ATOMS: atom_id res chain seq x y z
N MET A 1 -32.10 -5.58 9.65
CA MET A 1 -31.38 -6.14 8.51
C MET A 1 -29.92 -6.31 8.95
N SER A 2 -29.43 -7.55 9.07
CA SER A 2 -28.03 -7.82 9.38
C SER A 2 -27.22 -7.30 8.20
N THR A 3 -26.45 -6.22 8.38
CA THR A 3 -25.45 -5.79 7.41
C THR A 3 -24.40 -6.88 7.36
N GLN A 4 -24.46 -7.74 6.34
CA GLN A 4 -23.42 -8.69 6.07
C GLN A 4 -22.10 -7.89 6.02
N ALA A 5 -21.10 -8.30 6.81
CA ALA A 5 -19.85 -7.57 6.89
C ALA A 5 -19.18 -7.56 5.50
N GLU A 6 -18.96 -6.38 4.93
CA GLU A 6 -18.56 -6.13 3.54
C GLU A 6 -17.29 -6.90 3.13
N PHE A 7 -16.37 -7.10 4.09
CA PHE A 7 -15.08 -7.77 3.88
C PHE A 7 -14.95 -9.08 4.67
N ALA A 8 -16.09 -9.68 5.07
CA ALA A 8 -16.06 -10.89 5.88
C ALA A 8 -15.29 -12.03 5.20
N GLY A 9 -14.36 -12.64 5.95
CA GLY A 9 -13.54 -13.75 5.48
C GLY A 9 -12.39 -13.37 4.55
N LEU A 10 -12.17 -12.08 4.30
CA LEU A 10 -11.04 -11.58 3.53
C LEU A 10 -9.86 -11.22 4.44
N VAL A 11 -8.65 -11.33 3.90
CA VAL A 11 -7.40 -10.91 4.54
C VAL A 11 -6.83 -9.72 3.78
N ALA A 12 -6.54 -8.65 4.50
CA ALA A 12 -6.00 -7.42 3.94
C ALA A 12 -4.61 -7.11 4.52
N ILE A 13 -3.67 -6.76 3.65
CA ILE A 13 -2.40 -6.11 4.01
C ILE A 13 -2.58 -4.60 3.88
N VAL A 14 -2.10 -3.85 4.89
CA VAL A 14 -2.02 -2.37 4.84
C VAL A 14 -0.60 -1.96 5.19
N THR A 15 0.14 -1.40 4.22
CA THR A 15 1.47 -0.85 4.48
C THR A 15 1.39 0.55 5.06
N GLY A 16 2.28 0.89 6.03
CA GLY A 16 2.18 2.14 6.78
C GLY A 16 0.89 2.21 7.59
N GLY A 17 0.43 1.07 8.11
CA GLY A 17 -0.87 0.93 8.78
C GLY A 17 -0.86 1.24 10.26
N ALA A 18 0.29 1.56 10.87
CA ALA A 18 0.38 1.88 12.30
C ALA A 18 -0.07 3.32 12.61
N SER A 19 -0.20 4.20 11.62
CA SER A 19 -0.55 5.60 11.85
C SER A 19 -1.35 6.23 10.70
N GLY A 20 -1.89 7.42 10.93
CA GLY A 20 -2.49 8.28 9.90
C GLY A 20 -3.57 7.62 9.04
N ILE A 21 -3.46 7.82 7.72
CA ILE A 21 -4.41 7.29 6.73
C ILE A 21 -4.40 5.76 6.75
N GLY A 22 -3.21 5.13 6.84
CA GLY A 22 -3.08 3.68 6.89
C GLY A 22 -3.84 3.04 8.06
N ALA A 23 -3.70 3.61 9.26
CA ALA A 23 -4.43 3.14 10.44
C ALA A 23 -5.95 3.32 10.30
N ALA A 24 -6.40 4.40 9.68
CA ALA A 24 -7.83 4.61 9.41
C ALA A 24 -8.37 3.59 8.40
N ILE A 25 -7.60 3.26 7.36
CA ILE A 25 -7.94 2.21 6.39
C ILE A 25 -7.99 0.84 7.08
N ALA A 26 -6.96 0.50 7.86
CA ALA A 26 -6.90 -0.77 8.60
C ALA A 26 -8.13 -0.95 9.48
N ARG A 27 -8.50 0.09 10.25
CA ARG A 27 -9.71 0.09 11.06
C ARG A 27 -10.99 -0.08 10.23
N ARG A 28 -11.11 0.62 9.11
CA ARG A 28 -12.30 0.51 8.24
C ARG A 28 -12.48 -0.90 7.66
N LEU A 29 -11.38 -1.53 7.24
CA LEU A 29 -11.38 -2.91 6.75
C LEU A 29 -11.76 -3.90 7.87
N HIS A 30 -11.19 -3.73 9.07
CA HIS A 30 -11.50 -4.55 10.23
C HIS A 30 -12.97 -4.46 10.65
N VAL A 31 -13.50 -3.25 10.76
CA VAL A 31 -14.94 -3.01 11.06
C VAL A 31 -15.84 -3.62 9.98
N GLY A 32 -15.37 -3.67 8.74
CA GLY A 32 -16.05 -4.35 7.63
C GLY A 32 -15.90 -5.87 7.63
N GLY A 33 -15.21 -6.45 8.62
CA GLY A 33 -15.10 -7.90 8.81
C GLY A 33 -13.83 -8.54 8.22
N ALA A 34 -12.88 -7.76 7.69
CA ALA A 34 -11.60 -8.30 7.25
C ALA A 34 -10.68 -8.64 8.43
N GLN A 35 -9.85 -9.66 8.25
CA GLN A 35 -8.64 -9.83 9.05
C GLN A 35 -7.55 -8.91 8.46
N VAL A 36 -6.94 -8.08 9.31
CA VAL A 36 -6.00 -7.05 8.83
C VAL A 36 -4.59 -7.34 9.33
N ALA A 37 -3.65 -7.34 8.39
CA ALA A 37 -2.22 -7.35 8.64
C ALA A 37 -1.65 -5.95 8.36
N VAL A 38 -1.11 -5.32 9.38
CA VAL A 38 -0.39 -4.03 9.28
C VAL A 38 1.09 -4.32 9.07
N LEU A 39 1.66 -3.77 8.00
CA LEU A 39 3.09 -3.78 7.73
C LEU A 39 3.64 -2.37 7.93
N ASP A 40 4.51 -2.20 8.93
CA ASP A 40 5.05 -0.89 9.30
C ASP A 40 6.49 -0.99 9.81
N LEU A 41 7.23 0.10 9.75
CA LEU A 41 8.56 0.20 10.39
C LEU A 41 8.45 0.17 11.92
N ALA A 42 7.33 0.69 12.47
CA ALA A 42 7.01 0.77 13.89
C ALA A 42 5.69 0.04 14.17
N PRO A 43 5.66 -1.31 14.05
CA PRO A 43 4.44 -2.11 14.16
C PRO A 43 3.75 -2.02 15.53
N GLU A 44 4.48 -1.64 16.58
CA GLU A 44 3.96 -1.42 17.95
C GLU A 44 2.95 -0.27 18.01
N GLY A 45 2.94 0.63 17.04
CA GLY A 45 1.95 1.70 16.92
C GLY A 45 0.59 1.25 16.36
N ALA A 46 0.49 0.02 15.88
CA ALA A 46 -0.75 -0.49 15.29
C ALA A 46 -1.82 -0.76 16.36
N ASP A 47 -3.09 -0.63 15.98
CA ASP A 47 -4.22 -1.03 16.82
C ASP A 47 -4.10 -2.53 17.18
N PRO A 48 -4.23 -2.92 18.47
CA PRO A 48 -4.14 -4.31 18.92
C PRO A 48 -5.14 -5.28 18.26
N ALA A 49 -6.20 -4.75 17.65
CA ALA A 49 -7.15 -5.55 16.87
C ALA A 49 -6.57 -6.10 15.55
N HIS A 50 -5.42 -5.60 15.13
CA HIS A 50 -4.73 -6.00 13.90
C HIS A 50 -3.51 -6.88 14.19
N ALA A 51 -3.14 -7.73 13.24
CA ALA A 51 -1.85 -8.38 13.26
C ALA A 51 -0.79 -7.42 12.71
N ALA A 52 0.22 -7.07 13.49
CA ALA A 52 1.27 -6.16 13.10
C ALA A 52 2.58 -6.90 12.81
N PHE A 53 3.25 -6.49 11.75
CA PHE A 53 4.51 -7.06 11.27
C PHE A 53 5.49 -5.93 10.97
N ALA A 54 6.73 -6.06 11.43
CA ALA A 54 7.80 -5.13 11.05
C ALA A 54 8.12 -5.31 9.55
N ALA A 55 8.11 -4.20 8.81
CA ALA A 55 8.43 -4.22 7.39
C ALA A 55 8.95 -2.87 6.90
N ASP A 56 10.10 -2.90 6.22
CA ASP A 56 10.61 -1.79 5.43
C ASP A 56 10.28 -2.03 3.95
N VAL A 57 9.38 -1.22 3.39
CA VAL A 57 8.98 -1.35 1.98
C VAL A 57 10.12 -0.99 1.00
N SER A 58 11.17 -0.33 1.49
CA SER A 58 12.37 -0.03 0.69
C SER A 58 13.34 -1.21 0.59
N ASP A 59 13.18 -2.24 1.42
CA ASP A 59 13.98 -3.47 1.41
C ASP A 59 13.15 -4.68 0.93
N ARG A 60 13.64 -5.34 -0.12
CA ARG A 60 13.02 -6.52 -0.72
C ARG A 60 12.91 -7.67 0.28
N ALA A 61 13.99 -7.98 1.00
CA ALA A 61 14.02 -9.11 1.93
C ALA A 61 13.05 -8.90 3.10
N SER A 62 12.97 -7.68 3.62
CA SER A 62 12.02 -7.29 4.67
C SER A 62 10.58 -7.47 4.20
N VAL A 63 10.25 -7.02 2.99
CA VAL A 63 8.91 -7.19 2.39
C VAL A 63 8.56 -8.66 2.21
N ASP A 64 9.46 -9.44 1.60
CA ASP A 64 9.22 -10.86 1.32
C ASP A 64 8.99 -11.65 2.62
N ALA A 65 9.78 -11.38 3.66
CA ALA A 65 9.60 -12.00 4.98
C ALA A 65 8.25 -11.63 5.63
N ALA A 66 7.89 -10.33 5.61
CA ALA A 66 6.63 -9.87 6.20
C ALA A 66 5.40 -10.45 5.47
N VAL A 67 5.39 -10.44 4.14
CA VAL A 67 4.29 -11.00 3.34
C VAL A 67 4.17 -12.51 3.55
N THR A 68 5.30 -13.23 3.64
CA THR A 68 5.32 -14.66 3.97
C THR A 68 4.70 -14.92 5.35
N ALA A 69 5.10 -14.15 6.37
CA ALA A 69 4.54 -14.29 7.72
C ALA A 69 3.02 -14.02 7.76
N VAL A 70 2.53 -13.04 6.99
CA VAL A 70 1.08 -12.80 6.83
C VAL A 70 0.40 -14.02 6.21
N ALA A 71 0.98 -14.55 5.14
CA ALA A 71 0.42 -15.71 4.44
C ALA A 71 0.40 -16.98 5.32
N GLU A 72 1.44 -17.22 6.10
CA GLU A 72 1.51 -18.32 7.07
C GLU A 72 0.45 -18.17 8.16
N ARG A 73 0.25 -16.95 8.67
CA ARG A 73 -0.72 -16.67 9.73
C ARG A 73 -2.17 -16.86 9.30
N PHE A 74 -2.52 -16.40 8.10
CA PHE A 74 -3.92 -16.30 7.65
C PHE A 74 -4.29 -17.28 6.53
N GLY A 75 -3.32 -17.92 5.89
CA GLY A 75 -3.52 -18.86 4.78
C GLY A 75 -3.94 -18.24 3.46
N ARG A 76 -4.12 -16.91 3.41
CA ARG A 76 -4.58 -16.16 2.22
C ARG A 76 -4.21 -14.68 2.30
N ILE A 77 -4.23 -14.02 1.15
CA ILE A 77 -4.17 -12.55 1.02
C ILE A 77 -5.12 -12.17 -0.13
N ASP A 78 -6.09 -11.30 0.15
CA ASP A 78 -7.12 -10.89 -0.80
C ASP A 78 -7.01 -9.42 -1.19
N ILE A 79 -6.56 -8.60 -0.26
CA ILE A 79 -6.51 -7.15 -0.42
C ILE A 79 -5.10 -6.66 -0.06
N VAL A 80 -4.54 -5.80 -0.92
CA VAL A 80 -3.30 -5.09 -0.63
C VAL A 80 -3.54 -3.59 -0.72
N ILE A 81 -3.29 -2.89 0.37
CA ILE A 81 -3.31 -1.43 0.44
C ILE A 81 -1.87 -0.94 0.54
N ASN A 82 -1.35 -0.44 -0.55
CA ASN A 82 -0.05 0.21 -0.61
C ASN A 82 -0.19 1.66 -0.17
N ASN A 83 -0.06 1.91 1.13
CA ASN A 83 -0.22 3.24 1.71
C ASN A 83 1.10 3.82 2.24
N ALA A 84 2.08 2.99 2.60
CA ALA A 84 3.39 3.47 3.04
C ALA A 84 3.99 4.46 2.05
N GLY A 85 4.48 5.58 2.57
CA GLY A 85 5.08 6.61 1.75
C GLY A 85 5.60 7.77 2.57
N ILE A 86 6.52 8.51 1.99
CA ILE A 86 7.13 9.71 2.59
C ILE A 86 6.92 10.92 1.68
N GLY A 87 6.84 12.09 2.32
CA GLY A 87 6.85 13.37 1.61
C GLY A 87 8.27 13.83 1.28
N SER A 88 8.37 14.80 0.40
CA SER A 88 9.55 15.66 0.24
C SER A 88 9.12 17.09 -0.01
N ILE A 89 9.96 18.03 0.39
CA ILE A 89 9.77 19.47 0.19
C ILE A 89 10.94 19.98 -0.63
N GLY A 90 10.66 20.75 -1.65
CA GLY A 90 11.67 21.37 -2.48
C GLY A 90 11.25 21.48 -3.94
N ASN A 91 11.79 22.51 -4.61
CA ASN A 91 11.70 22.66 -6.05
C ASN A 91 12.68 21.70 -6.75
N ILE A 92 12.76 21.79 -8.08
CA ILE A 92 13.57 20.85 -8.88
C ILE A 92 15.08 20.87 -8.55
N ALA A 93 15.58 21.95 -7.97
CA ALA A 93 17.00 22.10 -7.63
C ALA A 93 17.32 21.80 -6.16
N ALA A 94 16.32 21.55 -5.32
CA ALA A 94 16.49 21.47 -3.87
C ALA A 94 16.81 20.05 -3.37
N ASN A 95 16.28 19.01 -4.04
CA ASN A 95 16.43 17.63 -3.61
C ASN A 95 17.60 16.95 -4.34
N GLY A 96 18.56 16.43 -3.61
CA GLY A 96 19.70 15.68 -4.16
C GLY A 96 19.35 14.26 -4.56
N ASP A 97 20.26 13.60 -5.28
CA ASP A 97 20.06 12.26 -5.85
C ASP A 97 19.70 11.20 -4.79
N ASP A 98 20.29 11.26 -3.61
CA ASP A 98 20.00 10.32 -2.51
C ASP A 98 18.56 10.47 -2.01
N GLU A 99 18.04 11.70 -1.93
CA GLU A 99 16.64 11.92 -1.53
C GLU A 99 15.69 11.45 -2.65
N TRP A 100 16.01 11.71 -3.92
CA TRP A 100 15.29 11.17 -5.06
C TRP A 100 15.23 9.64 -5.00
N ALA A 101 16.37 8.99 -4.83
CA ALA A 101 16.45 7.53 -4.74
C ALA A 101 15.61 6.99 -3.58
N ARG A 102 15.71 7.61 -2.40
CA ARG A 102 14.97 7.21 -1.20
C ARG A 102 13.46 7.35 -1.39
N VAL A 103 12.99 8.50 -1.85
CA VAL A 103 11.55 8.75 -2.03
C VAL A 103 10.97 7.82 -3.08
N LEU A 104 11.63 7.62 -4.21
CA LEU A 104 11.19 6.69 -5.24
C LEU A 104 11.23 5.24 -4.77
N SER A 105 12.24 4.84 -4.01
CA SER A 105 12.35 3.48 -3.45
C SER A 105 11.17 3.15 -2.53
N ILE A 106 10.74 4.10 -1.70
CA ILE A 106 9.62 3.91 -0.77
C ILE A 106 8.28 4.06 -1.50
N ASN A 107 8.04 5.21 -2.14
CA ASN A 107 6.72 5.58 -2.67
C ASN A 107 6.32 4.79 -3.92
N VAL A 108 7.29 4.32 -4.71
CA VAL A 108 7.04 3.67 -6.01
C VAL A 108 7.49 2.21 -6.00
N THR A 109 8.79 1.98 -5.77
CA THR A 109 9.34 0.62 -5.82
C THR A 109 8.81 -0.25 -4.67
N GLY A 110 8.49 0.36 -3.51
CA GLY A 110 7.83 -0.32 -2.39
C GLY A 110 6.49 -0.95 -2.79
N ILE A 111 5.67 -0.23 -3.57
CA ILE A 111 4.41 -0.76 -4.13
C ILE A 111 4.67 -2.01 -4.98
N ALA A 112 5.67 -1.94 -5.85
CA ALA A 112 6.03 -3.05 -6.72
C ALA A 112 6.52 -4.27 -5.90
N ARG A 113 7.34 -4.04 -4.87
CA ARG A 113 7.83 -5.12 -3.98
C ARG A 113 6.70 -5.81 -3.25
N VAL A 114 5.85 -5.05 -2.56
CA VAL A 114 4.75 -5.60 -1.75
C VAL A 114 3.74 -6.33 -2.64
N THR A 115 3.35 -5.72 -3.75
CA THR A 115 2.38 -6.34 -4.66
C THR A 115 2.95 -7.61 -5.29
N ALA A 116 4.22 -7.60 -5.74
CA ALA A 116 4.86 -8.78 -6.31
C ALA A 116 4.92 -9.94 -5.29
N ALA A 117 5.27 -9.67 -4.04
CA ALA A 117 5.30 -10.68 -2.99
C ALA A 117 3.90 -11.25 -2.69
N ALA A 118 2.86 -10.41 -2.72
CA ALA A 118 1.47 -10.83 -2.49
C ALA A 118 0.80 -11.50 -3.71
N LEU A 119 1.35 -11.30 -4.92
CA LEU A 119 0.71 -11.72 -6.19
C LEU A 119 0.35 -13.20 -6.25
N PRO A 120 1.16 -14.18 -5.78
CA PRO A 120 0.77 -15.58 -5.78
C PRO A 120 -0.50 -15.88 -4.96
N TRP A 121 -0.77 -15.07 -3.95
CA TRP A 121 -1.94 -15.16 -3.08
C TRP A 121 -3.15 -14.45 -3.70
N LEU A 122 -2.95 -13.25 -4.24
CA LEU A 122 -3.98 -12.50 -4.96
C LEU A 122 -4.56 -13.31 -6.13
N ARG A 123 -3.73 -14.03 -6.88
CA ARG A 123 -4.16 -14.91 -7.98
C ARG A 123 -5.11 -16.04 -7.56
N ARG A 124 -5.08 -16.42 -6.28
CA ARG A 124 -5.96 -17.47 -5.71
C ARG A 124 -7.19 -16.90 -5.03
N SER A 125 -7.26 -15.58 -4.87
CA SER A 125 -8.38 -14.92 -4.22
C SER A 125 -9.55 -14.71 -5.18
N PRO A 126 -10.79 -15.04 -4.77
CA PRO A 126 -11.98 -14.73 -5.57
C PRO A 126 -12.37 -13.24 -5.53
N ALA A 127 -11.69 -12.43 -4.70
CA ALA A 127 -12.02 -11.02 -4.46
C ALA A 127 -10.78 -10.12 -4.47
N ALA A 128 -9.76 -10.50 -5.26
CA ALA A 128 -8.47 -9.81 -5.28
C ALA A 128 -8.58 -8.32 -5.59
N ALA A 129 -7.96 -7.49 -4.76
CA ALA A 129 -7.91 -6.05 -4.95
C ALA A 129 -6.59 -5.46 -4.45
N VAL A 130 -6.05 -4.53 -5.23
CA VAL A 130 -4.91 -3.69 -4.85
C VAL A 130 -5.34 -2.23 -4.90
N VAL A 131 -5.04 -1.47 -3.86
CA VAL A 131 -5.26 -0.02 -3.83
C VAL A 131 -3.97 0.69 -3.48
N ASN A 132 -3.57 1.63 -4.31
CA ASN A 132 -2.36 2.43 -4.14
C ASN A 132 -2.72 3.85 -3.67
N THR A 133 -2.12 4.31 -2.58
CA THR A 133 -2.30 5.67 -2.09
C THR A 133 -1.38 6.62 -2.86
N SER A 134 -1.96 7.33 -3.83
CA SER A 134 -1.31 8.41 -4.54
C SER A 134 -1.53 9.75 -3.78
N SER A 135 -1.81 10.83 -4.46
CA SER A 135 -2.06 12.16 -3.90
C SER A 135 -2.70 13.06 -4.95
N ILE A 136 -3.37 14.13 -4.51
CA ILE A 136 -3.74 15.25 -5.38
C ILE A 136 -2.52 15.83 -6.10
N ALA A 137 -1.33 15.76 -5.49
CA ALA A 137 -0.08 16.18 -6.10
C ALA A 137 0.23 15.45 -7.42
N ALA A 138 -0.31 14.25 -7.64
CA ALA A 138 -0.11 13.51 -8.89
C ALA A 138 -0.79 14.14 -10.10
N THR A 139 -1.78 15.00 -9.89
CA THR A 139 -2.63 15.60 -10.95
C THR A 139 -2.65 17.12 -10.90
N ALA A 140 -2.25 17.71 -9.78
CA ALA A 140 -2.15 19.17 -9.61
C ALA A 140 -0.68 19.58 -9.36
N GLY A 141 -0.24 20.66 -9.95
CA GLY A 141 1.08 21.25 -9.68
C GLY A 141 1.08 21.92 -8.31
N LEU A 142 1.91 21.45 -7.41
CA LEU A 142 2.09 22.01 -6.08
C LEU A 142 3.48 22.65 -5.98
N PRO A 143 3.59 23.92 -5.55
CA PRO A 143 4.89 24.56 -5.32
C PRO A 143 5.71 23.76 -4.29
N GLU A 144 7.03 23.74 -4.48
CA GLU A 144 7.97 23.09 -3.57
C GLU A 144 7.67 21.59 -3.32
N ARG A 145 7.20 20.89 -4.37
CA ARG A 145 6.83 19.46 -4.30
C ARG A 145 7.30 18.66 -5.52
N ALA A 146 8.36 19.09 -6.20
CA ALA A 146 8.77 18.47 -7.47
C ALA A 146 8.98 16.95 -7.34
N LEU A 147 9.83 16.51 -6.43
CA LEU A 147 10.11 15.08 -6.18
C LEU A 147 8.86 14.32 -5.70
N TYR A 148 8.13 14.87 -4.74
CA TYR A 148 6.90 14.23 -4.23
C TYR A 148 5.86 14.06 -5.35
N THR A 149 5.61 15.11 -6.13
CA THR A 149 4.71 15.09 -7.28
C THR A 149 5.12 14.05 -8.31
N ALA A 150 6.41 13.99 -8.65
CA ALA A 150 6.94 12.98 -9.56
C ALA A 150 6.67 11.55 -9.03
N SER A 151 6.94 11.30 -7.74
CA SER A 151 6.70 9.99 -7.14
C SER A 151 5.22 9.61 -7.16
N LYS A 152 4.32 10.54 -6.84
CA LYS A 152 2.87 10.26 -6.81
C LYS A 152 2.25 10.17 -8.21
N GLY A 153 2.79 10.89 -9.20
CA GLY A 153 2.48 10.70 -10.61
C GLY A 153 2.89 9.30 -11.12
N ALA A 154 4.08 8.85 -10.73
CA ALA A 154 4.54 7.51 -11.01
C ALA A 154 3.61 6.42 -10.41
N VAL A 155 3.08 6.62 -9.20
CA VAL A 155 2.10 5.71 -8.59
C VAL A 155 0.84 5.58 -9.45
N LEU A 156 0.31 6.67 -10.00
CA LEU A 156 -0.86 6.61 -10.88
C LEU A 156 -0.57 5.82 -12.16
N SER A 157 0.58 6.06 -12.78
CA SER A 157 0.98 5.35 -14.00
C SER A 157 1.22 3.87 -13.73
N LEU A 158 1.90 3.54 -12.64
CA LEU A 158 2.12 2.15 -12.19
C LEU A 158 0.79 1.44 -11.93
N THR A 159 -0.17 2.11 -11.28
CA THR A 159 -1.51 1.56 -11.01
C THR A 159 -2.22 1.14 -12.30
N ARG A 160 -2.17 1.98 -13.34
CA ARG A 160 -2.78 1.68 -14.64
C ARG A 160 -2.11 0.49 -15.33
N ALA A 161 -0.77 0.43 -15.28
CA ALA A 161 -0.02 -0.69 -15.84
C ALA A 161 -0.38 -2.00 -15.12
N MET A 162 -0.35 -2.01 -13.79
CA MET A 162 -0.73 -3.17 -12.99
C MET A 162 -2.18 -3.60 -13.23
N ALA A 163 -3.11 -2.65 -13.40
CA ALA A 163 -4.50 -2.96 -13.72
C ALA A 163 -4.63 -3.64 -15.08
N ALA A 164 -3.87 -3.20 -16.08
CA ALA A 164 -3.85 -3.81 -17.42
C ALA A 164 -3.23 -5.21 -17.38
N ASP A 165 -2.09 -5.37 -16.70
CA ASP A 165 -1.35 -6.64 -16.63
C ASP A 165 -2.18 -7.75 -15.95
N HIS A 166 -2.94 -7.41 -14.91
CA HIS A 166 -3.64 -8.37 -14.07
C HIS A 166 -5.15 -8.45 -14.32
N LEU A 167 -5.66 -7.76 -15.34
CA LEU A 167 -7.10 -7.77 -15.70
C LEU A 167 -7.64 -9.18 -15.93
N ARG A 168 -6.91 -10.00 -16.69
CA ARG A 168 -7.30 -11.38 -17.01
C ARG A 168 -7.15 -12.35 -15.84
N GLU A 169 -6.41 -11.94 -14.81
CA GLU A 169 -6.25 -12.69 -13.56
C GLU A 169 -7.35 -12.35 -12.54
N GLY A 170 -8.26 -11.43 -12.87
CA GLY A 170 -9.36 -11.01 -12.00
C GLY A 170 -8.91 -10.11 -10.84
N ILE A 171 -7.69 -9.59 -10.87
CA ILE A 171 -7.15 -8.70 -9.83
C ILE A 171 -7.47 -7.26 -10.19
N ARG A 172 -8.26 -6.60 -9.37
CA ARG A 172 -8.59 -5.17 -9.52
C ARG A 172 -7.49 -4.31 -8.92
N VAL A 173 -6.99 -3.33 -9.67
CA VAL A 173 -5.96 -2.40 -9.18
C VAL A 173 -6.44 -0.97 -9.37
N ASN A 174 -6.49 -0.21 -8.29
CA ASN A 174 -6.95 1.18 -8.27
C ASN A 174 -6.01 2.08 -7.46
N ALA A 175 -6.14 3.38 -7.65
CA ALA A 175 -5.48 4.38 -6.83
C ALA A 175 -6.49 5.36 -6.24
N VAL A 176 -6.14 5.90 -5.07
CA VAL A 176 -6.82 7.03 -4.46
C VAL A 176 -5.87 8.23 -4.39
N ASN A 177 -6.41 9.42 -4.60
CA ASN A 177 -5.66 10.69 -4.57
C ASN A 177 -6.18 11.56 -3.41
N PRO A 178 -5.75 11.30 -2.16
CA PRO A 178 -6.15 12.15 -1.07
C PRO A 178 -5.75 13.61 -1.33
N GLY A 179 -6.65 14.54 -1.01
CA GLY A 179 -6.40 15.97 -0.94
C GLY A 179 -6.01 16.40 0.48
N THR A 180 -5.87 17.71 0.68
CA THR A 180 -5.67 18.35 1.99
C THR A 180 -6.93 19.09 2.40
#